data_a633f0495fc2f0c97fd582bb4714b17f
#
_entry.id   a633f0495fc2f0c97fd582bb4714b17f
#
_cell.length_a   1.000
_cell.length_b   1.000
_cell.length_c   1.000
_cell.angle_alpha   90.00
_cell.angle_beta   90.00
_cell.angle_gamma   90.00
#
_symmetry.space_group_name_H-M   'P 1'
#
loop_
_entity.id
_entity.type
_entity.pdbx_description
1 polymer ?
#
loop_
_entity_poly.entity_id
_entity_poly.type
_entity_poly.pdbx_seq_one_letter_code
_entity_poly.pdbx_strand_id
1 'polypeptide(L)'
;MAETDMKLIFCTPTATPPAWLTNRYPEVLNCNMDGVPYRHGARRHYNYNSPVYLNFCKKIVEKSAAHYGPHPSIIGWQIDIELNCEMDEFYSESDTVAFRNFLKEKYGSIDALNDAWGTVFWNQTYTCFGEIYVPRKTLSNSTNPHQVLDYSRFVSDSACRFAGLQADILRKYVKEDDFITTNGIFGNLDYQRLQAESLDFITYDSYPNFSYCLNDYRKEDLLKDRKWSRNLTETRAITPVFGIMEQQSGANDWNTNMEALTPRPGQMTLWTMQSIAHGADFVSYFRWRTCTVGTEIYWHGILDYSGRENRRLREVREISGKLAKMQKLAGSRYCAKIAVVKDYDNIWDARLDVWHRRVEEESQKNLFAAAQLTHTPMDFVYLTEQTRQEELGKYEVLFYPHAVILTKERMELLEKYVAEGGILVMGCRTGYKDSNGRCVMDHLPGLAARLTGTDIPEYSFVAPDEGTVEMEWDGERMEAAVFNDILAPVSDTARVLGTYCGSYYAGEPALICNRFGSGKAYYFGGAFGLDTARIFLKKLGVANPYGNRITAPECCEIAVRTKGGDGFLFVLNYADRKAAIQLKEGMEELLCGRREEGTVVMDKYGVKVYKIENAAKS
;
A
#
# COMPACT_ATOMS: atom_id res chain seq x y z
N MET A 1 8.69 -31.30 -15.38
CA MET A 1 7.46 -30.97 -14.63
C MET A 1 6.46 -32.10 -14.64
N ALA A 2 6.09 -32.65 -15.80
CA ALA A 2 5.17 -33.80 -15.85
C ALA A 2 5.65 -35.03 -15.02
N GLU A 3 6.95 -35.24 -14.91
CA GLU A 3 7.56 -36.34 -14.15
C GLU A 3 7.65 -36.10 -12.64
N THR A 4 7.42 -34.88 -12.17
CA THR A 4 7.67 -34.46 -10.77
C THR A 4 6.44 -33.92 -10.07
N ASP A 5 5.25 -33.93 -10.68
CA ASP A 5 4.00 -33.32 -10.19
C ASP A 5 4.14 -31.84 -9.75
N MET A 6 5.14 -31.14 -10.27
CA MET A 6 5.34 -29.72 -9.99
C MET A 6 4.31 -28.87 -10.73
N LYS A 7 3.78 -27.87 -10.04
CA LYS A 7 2.90 -26.85 -10.60
C LYS A 7 3.70 -25.62 -11.04
N LEU A 8 3.21 -24.92 -12.03
CA LEU A 8 3.87 -23.78 -12.65
C LEU A 8 2.92 -22.59 -12.75
N ILE A 9 3.37 -21.44 -12.29
CA ILE A 9 2.81 -20.12 -12.65
C ILE A 9 3.69 -19.60 -13.79
N PHE A 10 3.10 -19.40 -14.97
CA PHE A 10 3.84 -18.98 -16.16
C PHE A 10 3.81 -17.46 -16.33
N CYS A 11 4.97 -16.84 -16.53
CA CYS A 11 5.07 -15.39 -16.68
C CYS A 11 5.08 -14.99 -18.16
N THR A 12 4.32 -13.94 -18.54
CA THR A 12 4.39 -13.39 -19.90
C THR A 12 5.73 -12.69 -20.13
N PRO A 13 6.43 -12.91 -21.26
CA PRO A 13 7.80 -12.45 -21.46
C PRO A 13 7.86 -11.03 -22.03
N THR A 14 7.15 -10.07 -21.41
CA THR A 14 7.03 -8.70 -21.92
C THR A 14 7.92 -7.68 -21.21
N ALA A 15 8.48 -7.99 -20.04
CA ALA A 15 9.30 -7.06 -19.28
C ALA A 15 10.67 -6.72 -19.92
N THR A 16 11.17 -7.60 -20.80
CA THR A 16 12.53 -7.50 -21.36
C THR A 16 12.52 -7.73 -22.87
N PRO A 17 12.17 -6.71 -23.68
CA PRO A 17 12.20 -6.86 -25.13
C PRO A 17 13.61 -7.16 -25.65
N PRO A 18 13.73 -8.03 -26.70
CA PRO A 18 15.03 -8.41 -27.23
C PRO A 18 15.73 -7.25 -27.94
N ALA A 19 17.06 -7.27 -27.97
CA ALA A 19 17.91 -6.21 -28.54
C ALA A 19 17.55 -5.84 -29.99
N TRP A 20 17.19 -6.84 -30.82
CA TRP A 20 16.81 -6.58 -32.21
C TRP A 20 15.55 -5.72 -32.32
N LEU A 21 14.61 -5.82 -31.37
CA LEU A 21 13.36 -5.05 -31.37
C LEU A 21 13.66 -3.58 -31.14
N THR A 22 14.41 -3.26 -30.08
CA THR A 22 14.76 -1.87 -29.74
C THR A 22 15.72 -1.24 -30.73
N ASN A 23 16.57 -2.05 -31.40
CA ASN A 23 17.48 -1.55 -32.44
C ASN A 23 16.73 -1.26 -33.76
N ARG A 24 15.78 -2.11 -34.13
CA ARG A 24 15.02 -1.94 -35.38
C ARG A 24 13.88 -0.92 -35.27
N TYR A 25 13.31 -0.80 -34.07
CA TYR A 25 12.17 0.06 -33.78
C TYR A 25 12.45 0.90 -32.52
N PRO A 26 13.33 1.92 -32.63
CA PRO A 26 13.71 2.75 -31.47
C PRO A 26 12.55 3.48 -30.81
N GLU A 27 11.43 3.66 -31.50
CA GLU A 27 10.18 4.23 -30.97
C GLU A 27 9.51 3.36 -29.89
N VAL A 28 9.99 2.13 -29.66
CA VAL A 28 9.53 1.30 -28.54
C VAL A 28 10.18 1.70 -27.21
N LEU A 29 11.25 2.48 -27.26
CA LEU A 29 11.98 2.90 -26.06
C LEU A 29 11.23 4.00 -25.31
N ASN A 30 11.20 3.90 -23.99
CA ASN A 30 10.79 5.00 -23.13
C ASN A 30 11.90 6.07 -23.03
N CYS A 31 11.52 7.29 -22.66
CA CYS A 31 12.42 8.40 -22.47
C CYS A 31 12.34 8.91 -21.03
N ASN A 32 13.43 9.52 -20.56
CA ASN A 32 13.39 10.31 -19.35
C ASN A 32 12.72 11.69 -19.58
N MET A 33 12.54 12.47 -18.53
CA MET A 33 11.95 13.81 -18.58
C MET A 33 12.68 14.77 -19.55
N ASP A 34 13.98 14.60 -19.77
CA ASP A 34 14.79 15.39 -20.71
C ASP A 34 14.63 14.93 -22.17
N GLY A 35 13.82 13.90 -22.44
CA GLY A 35 13.57 13.32 -23.76
C GLY A 35 14.68 12.39 -24.25
N VAL A 36 15.60 11.98 -23.39
CA VAL A 36 16.67 11.04 -23.75
C VAL A 36 16.15 9.62 -23.65
N PRO A 37 16.19 8.82 -24.73
CA PRO A 37 15.72 7.45 -24.72
C PRO A 37 16.59 6.56 -23.82
N TYR A 38 15.94 5.68 -23.05
CA TYR A 38 16.63 4.60 -22.38
C TYR A 38 17.20 3.60 -23.39
N ARG A 39 18.23 2.85 -23.00
CA ARG A 39 18.89 1.89 -23.88
C ARG A 39 18.57 0.46 -23.46
N HIS A 40 18.66 -0.47 -24.41
CA HIS A 40 18.63 -1.88 -24.13
C HIS A 40 19.72 -2.28 -23.12
N GLY A 41 19.41 -3.21 -22.22
CA GLY A 41 20.37 -3.73 -21.24
C GLY A 41 19.80 -3.95 -19.83
N ALA A 42 18.58 -3.46 -19.61
CA ALA A 42 17.81 -3.70 -18.38
C ALA A 42 16.40 -4.15 -18.76
N ARG A 43 15.53 -4.34 -17.77
CA ARG A 43 14.09 -4.46 -18.01
C ARG A 43 13.44 -3.07 -18.02
N ARG A 44 12.19 -2.92 -18.52
CA ARG A 44 11.35 -1.70 -18.53
C ARG A 44 11.89 -0.49 -19.28
N HIS A 45 12.82 -0.68 -20.21
CA HIS A 45 13.27 0.37 -21.10
C HIS A 45 12.30 0.64 -22.26
N TYR A 46 11.18 -0.06 -22.30
CA TYR A 46 10.12 0.03 -23.31
C TYR A 46 8.99 0.97 -22.88
N ASN A 47 8.11 1.25 -23.84
CA ASN A 47 7.00 2.17 -23.66
C ASN A 47 5.64 1.45 -23.78
N TYR A 48 4.82 1.49 -22.74
CA TYR A 48 3.48 0.91 -22.73
C TYR A 48 2.54 1.46 -23.81
N ASN A 49 2.79 2.69 -24.29
CA ASN A 49 1.95 3.37 -25.26
C ASN A 49 2.46 3.27 -26.70
N SER A 50 3.60 2.60 -26.95
CA SER A 50 4.11 2.38 -28.30
C SER A 50 3.25 1.38 -29.07
N PRO A 51 2.58 1.76 -30.19
CA PRO A 51 1.79 0.81 -30.97
C PRO A 51 2.60 -0.36 -31.51
N VAL A 52 3.87 -0.12 -31.84
CA VAL A 52 4.80 -1.14 -32.30
C VAL A 52 5.07 -2.15 -31.19
N TYR A 53 5.38 -1.67 -29.98
CA TYR A 53 5.62 -2.55 -28.84
C TYR A 53 4.39 -3.37 -28.48
N LEU A 54 3.23 -2.73 -28.38
CA LEU A 54 1.95 -3.39 -28.09
C LEU A 54 1.63 -4.50 -29.11
N ASN A 55 1.93 -4.27 -30.41
CA ASN A 55 1.72 -5.29 -31.43
C ASN A 55 2.65 -6.53 -31.22
N PHE A 56 3.91 -6.32 -30.83
CA PHE A 56 4.80 -7.42 -30.51
C PHE A 56 4.39 -8.13 -29.21
N CYS A 57 3.95 -7.41 -28.20
CA CYS A 57 3.39 -7.99 -26.97
C CYS A 57 2.17 -8.88 -27.27
N LYS A 58 1.20 -8.39 -28.05
CA LYS A 58 0.06 -9.20 -28.49
C LYS A 58 0.51 -10.53 -29.11
N LYS A 59 1.43 -10.47 -30.08
CA LYS A 59 1.93 -11.67 -30.77
C LYS A 59 2.58 -12.67 -29.84
N ILE A 60 3.47 -12.22 -28.95
CA ILE A 60 4.20 -13.14 -28.07
C ILE A 60 3.30 -13.72 -26.99
N VAL A 61 2.42 -12.91 -26.38
CA VAL A 61 1.47 -13.38 -25.37
C VAL A 61 0.49 -14.39 -25.98
N GLU A 62 -0.06 -14.10 -27.16
CA GLU A 62 -0.96 -15.02 -27.86
C GLU A 62 -0.27 -16.35 -28.20
N LYS A 63 0.96 -16.30 -28.74
CA LYS A 63 1.72 -17.52 -29.05
C LYS A 63 2.06 -18.33 -27.80
N SER A 64 2.45 -17.66 -26.72
CA SER A 64 2.74 -18.33 -25.45
C SER A 64 1.48 -18.96 -24.85
N ALA A 65 0.37 -18.22 -24.82
CA ALA A 65 -0.90 -18.70 -24.29
C ALA A 65 -1.46 -19.88 -25.10
N ALA A 66 -1.46 -19.78 -26.44
CA ALA A 66 -1.93 -20.85 -27.31
C ALA A 66 -1.09 -22.13 -27.17
N HIS A 67 0.23 -22.00 -26.96
CA HIS A 67 1.12 -23.16 -26.84
C HIS A 67 1.11 -23.80 -25.46
N TYR A 68 1.18 -22.97 -24.42
CA TYR A 68 1.35 -23.43 -23.04
C TYR A 68 0.03 -23.48 -22.23
N GLY A 69 -1.00 -22.72 -22.62
CA GLY A 69 -2.29 -22.66 -21.89
C GLY A 69 -2.90 -24.02 -21.58
N PRO A 70 -2.93 -24.99 -22.51
CA PRO A 70 -3.47 -26.32 -22.23
C PRO A 70 -2.62 -27.20 -21.33
N HIS A 71 -1.40 -26.79 -20.95
CA HIS A 71 -0.47 -27.66 -20.23
C HIS A 71 -0.97 -27.97 -18.81
N PRO A 72 -1.07 -29.26 -18.38
CA PRO A 72 -1.70 -29.64 -17.11
C PRO A 72 -0.94 -29.20 -15.86
N SER A 73 0.36 -28.93 -15.97
CA SER A 73 1.15 -28.42 -14.83
C SER A 73 1.02 -26.91 -14.61
N ILE A 74 0.49 -26.14 -15.57
CA ILE A 74 0.25 -24.72 -15.38
C ILE A 74 -1.04 -24.57 -14.58
N ILE A 75 -0.99 -23.75 -13.53
CA ILE A 75 -2.10 -23.45 -12.64
C ILE A 75 -2.44 -21.94 -12.61
N GLY A 76 -1.64 -21.13 -13.26
CA GLY A 76 -1.85 -19.68 -13.30
C GLY A 76 -0.82 -18.97 -14.17
N TRP A 77 -1.11 -17.71 -14.44
CA TRP A 77 -0.32 -16.83 -15.27
C TRP A 77 -0.01 -15.53 -14.54
N GLN A 78 1.25 -15.11 -14.62
CA GLN A 78 1.68 -13.78 -14.17
C GLN A 78 1.82 -12.88 -15.38
N ILE A 79 1.11 -11.76 -15.39
CA ILE A 79 1.26 -10.72 -16.42
C ILE A 79 2.51 -9.92 -16.13
N ASP A 80 3.47 -9.90 -17.08
CA ASP A 80 4.70 -9.13 -16.96
C ASP A 80 5.40 -9.43 -15.61
N ILE A 81 6.07 -8.47 -15.01
CA ILE A 81 6.66 -8.56 -13.68
C ILE A 81 6.77 -7.15 -13.09
N GLU A 82 6.33 -6.93 -11.86
CA GLU A 82 6.53 -5.68 -11.11
C GLU A 82 6.27 -4.40 -11.93
N LEU A 83 5.07 -4.26 -12.47
CA LEU A 83 4.68 -3.08 -13.27
C LEU A 83 5.05 -1.78 -12.55
N ASN A 84 5.66 -0.84 -13.27
CA ASN A 84 6.13 0.45 -12.78
C ASN A 84 7.27 0.41 -11.73
N CYS A 85 7.96 -0.73 -11.55
CA CYS A 85 9.03 -0.85 -10.53
C CYS A 85 10.21 0.09 -10.78
N GLU A 86 10.89 -0.02 -11.94
CA GLU A 86 12.05 0.81 -12.25
C GLU A 86 11.69 2.09 -12.97
N MET A 87 10.47 2.17 -13.52
CA MET A 87 10.01 3.26 -14.33
C MET A 87 8.51 3.47 -14.17
N ASP A 88 8.14 4.54 -13.53
CA ASP A 88 6.75 4.98 -13.32
C ASP A 88 6.45 6.35 -13.94
N GLU A 89 7.25 6.73 -14.93
CA GLU A 89 7.13 7.96 -15.69
C GLU A 89 7.40 7.71 -17.18
N PHE A 90 6.62 8.32 -18.07
CA PHE A 90 6.61 8.05 -19.50
C PHE A 90 6.71 9.35 -20.30
N TYR A 91 7.80 9.53 -21.03
CA TYR A 91 8.09 10.79 -21.72
C TYR A 91 8.40 10.66 -23.21
N SER A 92 8.08 9.54 -23.85
CA SER A 92 8.26 9.38 -25.28
C SER A 92 7.20 10.14 -26.09
N GLU A 93 7.38 10.20 -27.40
CA GLU A 93 6.38 10.79 -28.29
C GLU A 93 5.06 9.99 -28.28
N SER A 94 5.14 8.66 -28.22
CA SER A 94 3.95 7.81 -28.10
C SER A 94 3.18 8.10 -26.82
N ASP A 95 3.87 8.43 -25.73
CA ASP A 95 3.22 8.82 -24.46
C ASP A 95 2.54 10.17 -24.59
N THR A 96 3.16 11.13 -25.28
CA THR A 96 2.53 12.43 -25.56
C THR A 96 1.23 12.27 -26.35
N VAL A 97 1.23 11.42 -27.37
CA VAL A 97 0.02 11.14 -28.17
C VAL A 97 -1.05 10.45 -27.32
N ALA A 98 -0.66 9.46 -26.54
CA ALA A 98 -1.58 8.75 -25.64
C ALA A 98 -2.14 9.67 -24.56
N PHE A 99 -1.33 10.55 -23.97
CA PHE A 99 -1.77 11.54 -22.97
C PHE A 99 -2.81 12.51 -23.56
N ARG A 100 -2.60 13.00 -24.77
CA ARG A 100 -3.60 13.82 -25.47
C ARG A 100 -4.94 13.11 -25.65
N ASN A 101 -4.92 11.82 -25.96
CA ASN A 101 -6.14 11.02 -26.09
C ASN A 101 -6.81 10.81 -24.72
N PHE A 102 -6.05 10.49 -23.69
CA PHE A 102 -6.53 10.39 -22.30
C PHE A 102 -7.23 11.70 -21.86
N LEU A 103 -6.63 12.85 -22.14
CA LEU A 103 -7.21 14.16 -21.81
C LEU A 103 -8.48 14.46 -22.62
N LYS A 104 -8.54 14.05 -23.90
CA LYS A 104 -9.77 14.18 -24.71
C LYS A 104 -10.91 13.32 -24.16
N GLU A 105 -10.62 12.09 -23.75
CA GLU A 105 -11.59 11.20 -23.12
C GLU A 105 -12.10 11.79 -21.80
N LYS A 106 -11.21 12.36 -20.98
CA LYS A 106 -11.55 12.94 -19.68
C LYS A 106 -12.36 14.23 -19.78
N TYR A 107 -11.95 15.18 -20.63
CA TYR A 107 -12.50 16.53 -20.64
C TYR A 107 -13.50 16.81 -21.77
N GLY A 108 -13.46 16.04 -22.83
CA GLY A 108 -14.33 16.22 -24.00
C GLY A 108 -13.97 17.45 -24.86
N SER A 109 -13.66 18.60 -24.27
CA SER A 109 -13.29 19.83 -24.97
C SER A 109 -12.04 20.47 -24.40
N ILE A 110 -11.36 21.29 -25.23
CA ILE A 110 -10.18 22.02 -24.79
C ILE A 110 -10.52 23.12 -23.77
N ASP A 111 -11.71 23.72 -23.89
CA ASP A 111 -12.18 24.75 -22.97
C ASP A 111 -12.41 24.17 -21.57
N ALA A 112 -13.00 22.98 -21.47
CA ALA A 112 -13.17 22.28 -20.20
C ALA A 112 -11.82 21.94 -19.54
N LEU A 113 -10.84 21.49 -20.33
CA LEU A 113 -9.48 21.28 -19.83
C LEU A 113 -8.85 22.59 -19.34
N ASN A 114 -8.94 23.67 -20.14
CA ASN A 114 -8.38 24.96 -19.79
C ASN A 114 -8.96 25.50 -18.47
N ASP A 115 -10.27 25.34 -18.29
CA ASP A 115 -10.92 25.70 -17.02
C ASP A 115 -10.39 24.85 -15.88
N ALA A 116 -10.41 23.52 -16.01
CA ALA A 116 -9.94 22.58 -14.97
C ALA A 116 -8.49 22.83 -14.54
N TRP A 117 -7.60 23.15 -15.47
CA TRP A 117 -6.19 23.41 -15.18
C TRP A 117 -5.87 24.87 -14.85
N GLY A 118 -6.85 25.79 -14.94
CA GLY A 118 -6.65 27.21 -14.68
C GLY A 118 -5.61 27.85 -15.61
N THR A 119 -5.58 27.45 -16.86
CA THR A 119 -4.51 27.77 -17.82
C THR A 119 -4.42 29.25 -18.21
N VAL A 120 -5.41 30.06 -17.85
CA VAL A 120 -5.35 31.52 -17.98
C VAL A 120 -4.16 32.12 -17.18
N PHE A 121 -3.74 31.44 -16.13
CA PHE A 121 -2.58 31.85 -15.33
C PHE A 121 -1.29 31.69 -16.14
N TRP A 122 -0.47 32.75 -16.21
CA TRP A 122 0.76 32.82 -17.02
C TRP A 122 0.58 32.48 -18.49
N ASN A 123 -0.63 32.72 -19.05
CA ASN A 123 -0.93 32.49 -20.46
C ASN A 123 -0.64 31.07 -20.94
N GLN A 124 -1.03 30.07 -20.12
CA GLN A 124 -0.87 28.65 -20.45
C GLN A 124 -2.03 28.08 -21.27
N THR A 125 -3.00 28.92 -21.68
CA THR A 125 -4.21 28.52 -22.40
C THR A 125 -3.91 27.82 -23.72
N TYR A 126 -4.47 26.62 -23.89
CA TYR A 126 -4.33 25.83 -25.09
C TYR A 126 -5.50 26.12 -26.04
N THR A 127 -5.23 26.09 -27.37
CA THR A 127 -6.28 26.23 -28.41
C THR A 127 -6.74 24.88 -28.92
N CYS A 128 -5.93 23.83 -28.79
CA CYS A 128 -6.29 22.46 -29.11
C CYS A 128 -5.46 21.45 -28.32
N PHE A 129 -5.93 20.21 -28.20
CA PHE A 129 -5.20 19.14 -27.53
C PHE A 129 -3.83 18.83 -28.17
N GLY A 130 -3.64 19.17 -29.46
CA GLY A 130 -2.36 18.97 -30.14
C GLY A 130 -1.19 19.76 -29.58
N GLU A 131 -1.46 20.83 -28.85
CA GLU A 131 -0.45 21.69 -28.20
C GLU A 131 0.02 21.14 -26.86
N ILE A 132 -0.66 20.13 -26.30
CA ILE A 132 -0.35 19.58 -24.98
C ILE A 132 0.74 18.51 -25.12
N TYR A 133 1.72 18.55 -24.23
CA TYR A 133 2.75 17.53 -24.07
C TYR A 133 2.64 16.90 -22.66
N VAL A 134 3.21 15.71 -22.49
CA VAL A 134 3.49 15.20 -21.15
C VAL A 134 4.32 16.23 -20.38
N PRO A 135 4.12 16.40 -19.06
CA PRO A 135 4.81 17.43 -18.29
C PRO A 135 6.33 17.36 -18.47
N ARG A 136 6.94 18.50 -18.83
CA ARG A 136 8.37 18.63 -19.02
C ARG A 136 8.96 19.57 -17.98
N LYS A 137 10.27 19.51 -17.82
CA LYS A 137 11.00 20.43 -16.97
C LYS A 137 10.83 21.88 -17.44
N THR A 138 10.35 22.74 -16.57
CA THR A 138 10.18 24.18 -16.81
C THR A 138 11.27 24.99 -16.09
N LEU A 139 11.39 26.26 -16.44
CA LEU A 139 12.20 27.17 -15.64
C LEU A 139 11.66 27.23 -14.22
N SER A 140 12.54 27.26 -13.23
CA SER A 140 12.21 27.24 -11.81
C SER A 140 11.37 26.01 -11.36
N ASN A 141 11.30 24.97 -12.21
CA ASN A 141 10.57 23.74 -11.92
C ASN A 141 9.10 23.98 -11.50
N SER A 142 8.43 24.92 -12.18
CA SER A 142 7.06 25.40 -11.88
C SER A 142 6.05 24.91 -12.93
N THR A 143 5.96 23.61 -13.13
CA THR A 143 4.96 22.97 -13.98
C THR A 143 3.57 23.15 -13.39
N ASN A 144 2.53 23.27 -14.23
CA ASN A 144 1.13 23.35 -13.77
C ASN A 144 0.77 22.09 -12.95
N PRO A 145 0.40 22.21 -11.66
CA PRO A 145 0.16 21.06 -10.79
C PRO A 145 -1.05 20.21 -11.21
N HIS A 146 -2.04 20.81 -11.85
CA HIS A 146 -3.22 20.10 -12.34
C HIS A 146 -2.87 19.20 -13.53
N GLN A 147 -1.99 19.66 -14.42
CA GLN A 147 -1.44 18.85 -15.50
C GLN A 147 -0.63 17.68 -14.96
N VAL A 148 0.18 17.89 -13.91
CA VAL A 148 1.01 16.82 -13.31
C VAL A 148 0.15 15.79 -12.59
N LEU A 149 -0.94 16.21 -11.93
CA LEU A 149 -1.90 15.29 -11.32
C LEU A 149 -2.57 14.40 -12.39
N ASP A 150 -3.02 14.98 -13.49
CA ASP A 150 -3.59 14.21 -14.61
C ASP A 150 -2.56 13.31 -15.30
N TYR A 151 -1.30 13.74 -15.33
CA TYR A 151 -0.24 12.89 -15.83
C TYR A 151 -0.01 11.66 -14.94
N SER A 152 -0.07 11.78 -13.62
CA SER A 152 0.00 10.63 -12.72
C SER A 152 -1.15 9.64 -12.95
N ARG A 153 -2.37 10.14 -13.16
CA ARG A 153 -3.54 9.35 -13.56
C ARG A 153 -3.33 8.64 -14.90
N PHE A 154 -2.77 9.34 -15.88
CA PHE A 154 -2.45 8.79 -17.19
C PHE A 154 -1.38 7.67 -17.12
N VAL A 155 -0.36 7.82 -16.30
CA VAL A 155 0.66 6.78 -16.11
C VAL A 155 0.03 5.51 -15.57
N SER A 156 -0.86 5.63 -14.59
CA SER A 156 -1.64 4.51 -14.06
C SER A 156 -2.55 3.87 -15.12
N ASP A 157 -3.29 4.69 -15.88
CA ASP A 157 -4.16 4.23 -16.97
C ASP A 157 -3.37 3.44 -18.02
N SER A 158 -2.19 3.92 -18.39
CA SER A 158 -1.31 3.24 -19.36
C SER A 158 -0.88 1.86 -18.90
N ALA A 159 -0.51 1.71 -17.62
CA ALA A 159 -0.14 0.44 -17.05
C ALA A 159 -1.33 -0.53 -16.94
N CYS A 160 -2.51 -0.04 -16.52
CA CYS A 160 -3.73 -0.86 -16.50
C CYS A 160 -4.13 -1.33 -17.89
N ARG A 161 -4.11 -0.46 -18.90
CA ARG A 161 -4.41 -0.84 -20.30
C ARG A 161 -3.41 -1.86 -20.85
N PHE A 162 -2.12 -1.72 -20.52
CA PHE A 162 -1.09 -2.68 -20.92
C PHE A 162 -1.29 -4.06 -20.29
N ALA A 163 -1.64 -4.10 -19.01
CA ALA A 163 -1.97 -5.35 -18.32
C ALA A 163 -3.27 -5.97 -18.84
N GLY A 164 -4.31 -5.16 -19.03
CA GLY A 164 -5.61 -5.58 -19.56
C GLY A 164 -5.49 -6.22 -20.94
N LEU A 165 -4.67 -5.63 -21.83
CA LEU A 165 -4.37 -6.21 -23.14
C LEU A 165 -3.86 -7.65 -23.04
N GLN A 166 -2.98 -7.94 -22.07
CA GLN A 166 -2.42 -9.26 -21.88
C GLN A 166 -3.44 -10.21 -21.22
N ALA A 167 -4.19 -9.73 -20.22
CA ALA A 167 -5.25 -10.50 -19.57
C ALA A 167 -6.30 -10.96 -20.58
N ASP A 168 -6.77 -10.07 -21.45
CA ASP A 168 -7.78 -10.34 -22.50
C ASP A 168 -7.32 -11.43 -23.47
N ILE A 169 -6.02 -11.48 -23.77
CA ILE A 169 -5.45 -12.54 -24.60
C ILE A 169 -5.38 -13.84 -23.82
N LEU A 170 -4.84 -13.81 -22.61
CA LEU A 170 -4.69 -15.00 -21.77
C LEU A 170 -6.03 -15.71 -21.55
N ARG A 171 -7.09 -14.97 -21.19
CA ARG A 171 -8.44 -15.53 -20.95
C ARG A 171 -9.03 -16.31 -22.13
N LYS A 172 -8.51 -16.11 -23.35
CA LYS A 172 -8.97 -16.86 -24.56
C LYS A 172 -8.34 -18.24 -24.70
N TYR A 173 -7.19 -18.48 -24.06
CA TYR A 173 -6.37 -19.68 -24.28
C TYR A 173 -6.08 -20.50 -23.04
N VAL A 174 -6.13 -19.88 -21.85
CA VAL A 174 -5.85 -20.56 -20.58
C VAL A 174 -7.06 -21.35 -20.10
N LYS A 175 -6.83 -22.32 -19.22
CA LYS A 175 -7.92 -23.09 -18.62
C LYS A 175 -8.78 -22.22 -17.72
N GLU A 176 -10.05 -22.59 -17.55
CA GLU A 176 -11.00 -21.85 -16.72
C GLU A 176 -10.54 -21.70 -15.25
N ASP A 177 -9.88 -22.73 -14.72
CA ASP A 177 -9.37 -22.76 -13.35
C ASP A 177 -7.99 -22.10 -13.19
N ASP A 178 -7.33 -21.66 -14.27
CA ASP A 178 -6.05 -20.98 -14.19
C ASP A 178 -6.27 -19.53 -13.78
N PHE A 179 -5.59 -19.09 -12.72
CA PHE A 179 -5.64 -17.70 -12.31
C PHE A 179 -4.70 -16.80 -13.12
N ILE A 180 -5.02 -15.52 -13.17
CA ILE A 180 -4.18 -14.44 -13.71
C ILE A 180 -3.82 -13.49 -12.57
N THR A 181 -2.53 -13.21 -12.43
CA THR A 181 -1.99 -12.30 -11.42
C THR A 181 -0.86 -11.44 -11.98
N THR A 182 -0.40 -10.48 -11.22
CA THR A 182 0.92 -9.83 -11.35
C THR A 182 1.48 -9.60 -9.97
N ASN A 183 2.78 -9.28 -9.86
CA ASN A 183 3.45 -9.12 -8.58
C ASN A 183 3.93 -7.69 -8.33
N GLY A 184 4.16 -7.38 -7.05
CA GLY A 184 4.68 -6.11 -6.60
C GLY A 184 3.63 -5.00 -6.50
N ILE A 185 3.97 -3.96 -5.73
CA ILE A 185 3.17 -2.73 -5.60
C ILE A 185 4.15 -1.57 -5.76
N PHE A 186 4.13 -0.92 -6.91
CA PHE A 186 5.10 0.10 -7.28
C PHE A 186 4.43 1.34 -7.89
N GLY A 187 5.11 2.46 -7.77
CA GLY A 187 4.95 3.68 -8.52
C GLY A 187 3.54 4.20 -8.74
N ASN A 188 3.33 4.90 -9.83
CA ASN A 188 2.09 5.54 -10.23
C ASN A 188 1.09 4.52 -10.83
N LEU A 189 0.48 3.67 -10.02
CA LEU A 189 -0.44 2.64 -10.48
C LEU A 189 -1.60 2.44 -9.50
N ASP A 190 -2.82 2.56 -10.00
CA ASP A 190 -4.05 2.21 -9.30
C ASP A 190 -4.26 0.69 -9.32
N TYR A 191 -3.86 0.04 -8.25
CA TYR A 191 -3.96 -1.41 -8.11
C TYR A 191 -5.39 -1.90 -7.87
N GLN A 192 -6.29 -1.06 -7.36
CA GLN A 192 -7.70 -1.42 -7.22
C GLN A 192 -8.31 -1.61 -8.62
N ARG A 193 -8.07 -0.66 -9.51
CA ARG A 193 -8.50 -0.73 -10.91
C ARG A 193 -7.82 -1.87 -11.65
N LEU A 194 -6.49 -2.00 -11.54
CA LEU A 194 -5.73 -3.08 -12.18
C LEU A 194 -6.28 -4.44 -11.80
N GLN A 195 -6.54 -4.68 -10.51
CA GLN A 195 -7.09 -5.94 -10.03
C GLN A 195 -8.51 -6.16 -10.56
N ALA A 196 -9.38 -5.17 -10.44
CA ALA A 196 -10.78 -5.31 -10.85
C ALA A 196 -10.95 -5.58 -12.35
N GLU A 197 -10.09 -4.98 -13.20
CA GLU A 197 -10.17 -5.09 -14.64
C GLU A 197 -9.42 -6.30 -15.22
N SER A 198 -8.35 -6.79 -14.55
CA SER A 198 -7.38 -7.67 -15.20
C SER A 198 -6.97 -8.90 -14.42
N LEU A 199 -7.05 -8.90 -13.09
CA LEU A 199 -6.46 -9.93 -12.24
C LEU A 199 -7.50 -10.66 -11.40
N ASP A 200 -7.25 -11.94 -11.10
CA ASP A 200 -8.05 -12.68 -10.12
C ASP A 200 -7.66 -12.28 -8.68
N PHE A 201 -6.39 -12.05 -8.44
CA PHE A 201 -5.83 -11.51 -7.21
C PHE A 201 -4.44 -10.94 -7.46
N ILE A 202 -3.95 -10.12 -6.53
CA ILE A 202 -2.58 -9.59 -6.56
C ILE A 202 -1.60 -10.54 -5.87
N THR A 203 -0.35 -10.55 -6.31
CA THR A 203 0.77 -11.14 -5.58
C THR A 203 1.76 -10.05 -5.17
N TYR A 204 2.61 -10.35 -4.19
CA TYR A 204 3.54 -9.39 -3.63
C TYR A 204 4.96 -9.96 -3.51
N ASP A 205 5.95 -9.07 -3.52
CA ASP A 205 7.36 -9.41 -3.38
C ASP A 205 7.86 -8.93 -2.02
N SER A 206 8.07 -9.88 -1.12
CA SER A 206 8.35 -9.62 0.29
C SER A 206 9.84 -9.74 0.61
N TYR A 207 10.50 -8.59 0.77
CA TYR A 207 11.92 -8.48 1.10
C TYR A 207 12.16 -7.70 2.40
N PRO A 208 11.85 -8.24 3.57
CA PRO A 208 11.87 -7.50 4.85
C PRO A 208 13.24 -6.91 5.23
N ASN A 209 14.30 -7.45 4.68
CA ASN A 209 15.66 -6.95 4.86
C ASN A 209 16.32 -6.69 3.50
N PHE A 210 15.68 -5.82 2.69
CA PHE A 210 16.01 -5.66 1.28
C PHE A 210 17.43 -5.14 1.04
N SER A 211 17.80 -4.02 1.65
CA SER A 211 19.12 -3.44 1.42
C SER A 211 19.51 -2.45 2.50
N TYR A 212 20.77 -2.48 2.92
CA TYR A 212 21.32 -1.49 3.82
C TYR A 212 21.58 -0.14 3.14
N CYS A 213 21.88 -0.10 1.85
CA CYS A 213 22.12 1.15 1.14
C CYS A 213 20.84 1.98 0.95
N LEU A 214 19.66 1.36 0.98
CA LEU A 214 18.36 2.03 0.90
C LEU A 214 17.79 2.42 2.27
N ASN A 215 18.34 1.88 3.35
CA ASN A 215 17.88 2.14 4.70
C ASN A 215 19.04 2.70 5.53
N ASP A 216 18.80 3.78 6.26
CA ASP A 216 19.78 4.27 7.22
C ASP A 216 19.80 3.34 8.45
N TYR A 217 20.60 2.28 8.35
CA TYR A 217 20.74 1.27 9.40
C TYR A 217 21.36 1.82 10.70
N ARG A 218 21.88 3.06 10.68
CA ARG A 218 22.38 3.77 11.86
C ARG A 218 21.26 4.41 12.66
N LYS A 219 20.08 4.65 12.03
CA LYS A 219 18.89 5.09 12.74
C LYS A 219 18.19 3.89 13.38
N GLU A 220 17.86 4.01 14.64
CA GLU A 220 17.06 3.02 15.33
C GLU A 220 15.68 2.94 14.68
N ASP A 221 15.37 1.81 14.05
CA ASP A 221 14.03 1.54 13.50
C ASP A 221 13.23 0.77 14.56
N LEU A 222 12.25 1.43 15.13
CA LEU A 222 11.42 0.88 16.19
C LEU A 222 10.69 -0.41 15.78
N LEU A 223 10.32 -0.53 14.51
CA LEU A 223 9.59 -1.69 13.98
C LEU A 223 10.52 -2.76 13.38
N LYS A 224 11.74 -2.43 12.96
CA LYS A 224 12.67 -3.34 12.28
C LYS A 224 12.01 -4.06 11.10
N ASP A 225 12.20 -5.39 10.96
CA ASP A 225 11.56 -6.21 9.91
C ASP A 225 10.02 -6.17 9.97
N ARG A 226 9.44 -5.80 11.12
CA ARG A 226 8.01 -5.63 11.33
C ARG A 226 7.40 -4.51 10.49
N LYS A 227 8.18 -3.49 10.11
CA LYS A 227 7.72 -2.44 9.19
C LYS A 227 7.18 -3.00 7.88
N TRP A 228 7.64 -4.19 7.47
CA TRP A 228 7.18 -4.87 6.27
C TRP A 228 5.72 -5.31 6.34
N SER A 229 5.16 -5.48 7.54
CA SER A 229 3.74 -5.70 7.77
C SER A 229 2.86 -4.58 7.17
N ARG A 230 3.39 -3.34 7.02
CA ARG A 230 2.69 -2.26 6.34
C ARG A 230 2.46 -2.58 4.86
N ASN A 231 3.48 -3.08 4.16
CA ASN A 231 3.37 -3.43 2.74
C ASN A 231 2.40 -4.62 2.53
N LEU A 232 2.40 -5.58 3.45
CA LEU A 232 1.43 -6.68 3.44
C LEU A 232 0.00 -6.20 3.73
N THR A 233 -0.16 -5.16 4.57
CA THR A 233 -1.44 -4.48 4.79
C THR A 233 -1.92 -3.78 3.51
N GLU A 234 -1.02 -3.12 2.79
CA GLU A 234 -1.28 -2.54 1.46
C GLU A 234 -1.75 -3.61 0.46
N THR A 235 -1.05 -4.75 0.41
CA THR A 235 -1.36 -5.86 -0.50
C THR A 235 -2.76 -6.42 -0.26
N ARG A 236 -3.13 -6.69 1.01
CA ARG A 236 -4.46 -7.22 1.30
C ARG A 236 -5.59 -6.20 1.15
N ALA A 237 -5.27 -4.90 1.11
CA ALA A 237 -6.24 -3.86 0.75
C ALA A 237 -6.65 -3.92 -0.72
N ILE A 238 -5.83 -4.53 -1.58
CA ILE A 238 -6.16 -4.79 -2.99
C ILE A 238 -7.00 -6.07 -3.09
N THR A 239 -6.48 -7.17 -2.56
CA THR A 239 -7.23 -8.44 -2.45
C THR A 239 -7.06 -9.04 -1.05
N PRO A 240 -8.17 -9.36 -0.35
CA PRO A 240 -8.12 -9.84 1.05
C PRO A 240 -7.33 -11.13 1.25
N VAL A 241 -7.19 -11.94 0.19
CA VAL A 241 -6.34 -13.12 0.11
C VAL A 241 -5.43 -12.93 -1.09
N PHE A 242 -4.13 -13.11 -0.89
CA PHE A 242 -3.10 -12.86 -1.90
C PHE A 242 -2.01 -13.94 -1.86
N GLY A 243 -1.04 -13.87 -2.76
CA GLY A 243 0.15 -14.71 -2.75
C GLY A 243 1.43 -13.91 -2.57
N ILE A 244 2.49 -14.56 -2.10
CA ILE A 244 3.85 -14.01 -2.17
C ILE A 244 4.53 -14.69 -3.35
N MET A 245 4.81 -13.90 -4.41
CA MET A 245 5.51 -14.41 -5.58
C MET A 245 7.01 -14.48 -5.34
N GLU A 246 7.54 -13.52 -4.58
CA GLU A 246 8.95 -13.45 -4.26
C GLU A 246 9.15 -13.21 -2.76
N GLN A 247 9.47 -14.27 -2.01
CA GLN A 247 9.85 -14.15 -0.61
C GLN A 247 11.37 -14.17 -0.47
N GLN A 248 11.93 -13.21 0.23
CA GLN A 248 13.37 -13.15 0.51
C GLN A 248 13.89 -14.48 1.09
N SER A 249 14.95 -15.04 0.48
CA SER A 249 15.53 -16.32 0.89
C SER A 249 17.03 -16.29 1.22
N GLY A 250 17.66 -15.11 1.11
CA GLY A 250 19.09 -14.98 1.36
C GLY A 250 19.52 -13.51 1.43
N ALA A 251 20.81 -13.27 1.25
CA ALA A 251 21.38 -11.92 1.16
C ALA A 251 20.95 -11.23 -0.13
N ASN A 252 20.83 -9.92 -0.11
CA ASN A 252 20.52 -9.12 -1.29
C ASN A 252 21.77 -8.42 -1.82
N ASP A 253 22.17 -8.80 -3.03
CA ASP A 253 23.32 -8.20 -3.74
C ASP A 253 22.91 -7.73 -5.15
N TRP A 254 21.71 -7.11 -5.26
CA TRP A 254 21.14 -6.74 -6.56
C TRP A 254 22.01 -5.75 -7.31
N ASN A 255 22.27 -6.05 -8.59
CA ASN A 255 23.10 -5.26 -9.50
C ASN A 255 24.53 -4.99 -8.98
N THR A 256 25.04 -5.77 -8.04
CA THR A 256 26.30 -5.47 -7.34
C THR A 256 26.33 -4.11 -6.62
N ASN A 257 25.19 -3.45 -6.49
CA ASN A 257 25.08 -2.11 -5.91
C ASN A 257 24.34 -2.08 -4.58
N MET A 258 23.70 -3.18 -4.21
CA MET A 258 22.93 -3.28 -2.96
C MET A 258 23.48 -4.44 -2.11
N GLU A 259 23.58 -4.22 -0.81
CA GLU A 259 23.98 -5.24 0.13
C GLU A 259 22.93 -5.43 1.22
N ALA A 260 22.74 -6.69 1.63
CA ALA A 260 22.01 -7.04 2.83
C ALA A 260 22.58 -8.31 3.46
N LEU A 261 22.38 -8.47 4.76
CA LEU A 261 22.84 -9.67 5.47
C LEU A 261 22.05 -10.90 5.04
N THR A 262 22.74 -12.04 5.04
CA THR A 262 22.06 -13.33 5.02
C THR A 262 21.10 -13.43 6.20
N PRO A 263 19.84 -13.89 5.99
CA PRO A 263 18.87 -14.07 7.07
C PRO A 263 19.45 -14.85 8.24
N ARG A 264 19.27 -14.36 9.45
CA ARG A 264 19.66 -15.07 10.67
C ARG A 264 18.77 -16.31 10.88
N PRO A 265 19.23 -17.32 11.64
CA PRO A 265 18.41 -18.48 11.98
C PRO A 265 17.06 -18.05 12.59
N GLY A 266 15.96 -18.50 12.00
CA GLY A 266 14.59 -18.17 12.40
C GLY A 266 13.97 -17.00 11.64
N GLN A 267 14.74 -16.09 11.00
CA GLN A 267 14.18 -14.95 10.27
C GLN A 267 13.37 -15.38 9.03
N MET A 268 13.80 -16.40 8.29
CA MET A 268 13.01 -16.88 7.14
C MET A 268 11.67 -17.46 7.61
N THR A 269 11.67 -18.17 8.74
CA THR A 269 10.43 -18.64 9.37
C THR A 269 9.54 -17.46 9.77
N LEU A 270 10.10 -16.46 10.45
CA LEU A 270 9.37 -15.26 10.86
C LEU A 270 8.74 -14.53 9.67
N TRP A 271 9.52 -14.24 8.62
CA TRP A 271 9.03 -13.51 7.43
C TRP A 271 7.97 -14.28 6.65
N THR A 272 8.13 -15.61 6.51
CA THR A 272 7.10 -16.44 5.89
C THR A 272 5.81 -16.42 6.71
N MET A 273 5.90 -16.55 8.04
CA MET A 273 4.73 -16.51 8.90
C MET A 273 4.13 -15.09 9.02
N GLN A 274 4.91 -14.03 8.87
CA GLN A 274 4.44 -12.66 8.71
C GLN A 274 3.55 -12.53 7.46
N SER A 275 4.02 -13.02 6.31
CA SER A 275 3.24 -13.01 5.07
C SER A 275 1.93 -13.80 5.23
N ILE A 276 1.99 -14.99 5.82
CA ILE A 276 0.80 -15.82 6.09
C ILE A 276 -0.14 -15.13 7.09
N ALA A 277 0.36 -14.58 8.17
CA ALA A 277 -0.44 -13.87 9.18
C ALA A 277 -1.22 -12.69 8.58
N HIS A 278 -0.65 -12.05 7.57
CA HIS A 278 -1.25 -10.91 6.88
C HIS A 278 -2.16 -11.25 5.71
N GLY A 279 -2.36 -12.53 5.35
CA GLY A 279 -3.34 -12.92 4.34
C GLY A 279 -2.80 -13.76 3.18
N ALA A 280 -1.48 -13.99 3.10
CA ALA A 280 -0.94 -14.82 2.02
C ALA A 280 -1.38 -16.28 2.16
N ASP A 281 -1.85 -16.87 1.05
CA ASP A 281 -2.26 -18.28 0.97
C ASP A 281 -1.24 -19.16 0.24
N PHE A 282 -0.26 -18.56 -0.44
CA PHE A 282 0.93 -19.26 -0.89
C PHE A 282 2.17 -18.37 -0.78
N VAL A 283 3.34 -19.01 -0.71
CA VAL A 283 4.64 -18.34 -0.66
C VAL A 283 5.61 -19.03 -1.61
N SER A 284 6.15 -18.27 -2.55
CA SER A 284 7.23 -18.66 -3.45
C SER A 284 8.50 -17.91 -3.05
N TYR A 285 9.61 -18.63 -2.86
CA TYR A 285 10.88 -18.01 -2.50
C TYR A 285 11.63 -17.52 -3.72
N PHE A 286 12.09 -16.29 -3.69
CA PHE A 286 13.05 -15.80 -4.66
C PHE A 286 14.46 -15.96 -4.05
N ARG A 287 15.27 -16.87 -4.55
CA ARG A 287 15.06 -17.84 -5.61
C ARG A 287 15.64 -19.20 -5.19
N TRP A 288 15.52 -20.23 -6.04
CA TRP A 288 16.02 -21.56 -5.68
C TRP A 288 17.53 -21.58 -5.44
N ARG A 289 18.32 -21.05 -6.40
CA ARG A 289 19.78 -20.97 -6.32
C ARG A 289 20.26 -19.55 -6.61
N THR A 290 21.28 -19.10 -5.89
CA THR A 290 21.90 -17.79 -6.06
C THR A 290 22.36 -17.59 -7.51
N CYS A 291 22.08 -16.41 -8.06
CA CYS A 291 22.42 -16.06 -9.44
C CYS A 291 23.93 -15.95 -9.62
N THR A 292 24.44 -16.55 -10.71
CA THR A 292 25.88 -16.64 -10.97
C THR A 292 26.35 -15.79 -12.14
N VAL A 293 25.43 -15.20 -12.91
CA VAL A 293 25.72 -14.40 -14.11
C VAL A 293 24.66 -13.33 -14.33
N GLY A 294 24.99 -12.32 -15.12
CA GLY A 294 24.07 -11.28 -15.57
C GLY A 294 23.88 -10.15 -14.56
N THR A 295 22.88 -9.32 -14.82
CA THR A 295 22.60 -8.10 -14.02
C THR A 295 22.30 -8.42 -12.56
N GLU A 296 21.70 -9.58 -12.27
CA GLU A 296 21.38 -10.04 -10.93
C GLU A 296 22.45 -11.01 -10.37
N ILE A 297 23.70 -10.92 -10.82
CA ILE A 297 24.79 -11.69 -10.20
C ILE A 297 24.80 -11.45 -8.69
N TYR A 298 25.00 -12.54 -7.92
CA TYR A 298 24.93 -12.60 -6.45
C TYR A 298 23.52 -12.51 -5.86
N TRP A 299 22.47 -12.20 -6.65
CA TRP A 299 21.13 -12.17 -6.10
C TRP A 299 20.78 -13.51 -5.45
N HIS A 300 20.38 -13.44 -4.21
CA HIS A 300 20.28 -14.55 -3.28
C HIS A 300 19.36 -15.68 -3.74
N GLY A 301 19.66 -16.89 -3.28
CA GLY A 301 18.80 -18.05 -3.37
C GLY A 301 18.78 -18.84 -2.07
N ILE A 302 17.85 -19.79 -1.95
CA ILE A 302 17.84 -20.79 -0.88
C ILE A 302 19.20 -21.52 -0.86
N LEU A 303 19.64 -21.97 -2.03
CA LEU A 303 20.95 -22.57 -2.23
C LEU A 303 21.99 -21.50 -2.60
N ASP A 304 23.26 -21.79 -2.27
CA ASP A 304 24.39 -20.98 -2.72
C ASP A 304 24.70 -21.20 -4.23
N TYR A 305 25.78 -20.60 -4.72
CA TYR A 305 26.23 -20.73 -6.12
C TYR A 305 26.45 -22.17 -6.55
N SER A 306 26.96 -23.01 -5.64
CA SER A 306 27.31 -24.41 -5.92
C SER A 306 26.10 -25.36 -5.90
N GLY A 307 24.97 -24.91 -5.39
CA GLY A 307 23.78 -25.73 -5.16
C GLY A 307 23.90 -26.61 -3.90
N ARG A 308 24.87 -26.34 -3.02
CA ARG A 308 25.08 -27.11 -1.79
C ARG A 308 23.89 -26.95 -0.84
N GLU A 309 23.54 -28.04 -0.16
CA GLU A 309 22.66 -27.99 1.00
C GLU A 309 23.25 -27.11 2.10
N ASN A 310 22.41 -26.25 2.66
CA ASN A 310 22.81 -25.28 3.67
C ASN A 310 21.73 -25.11 4.75
N ARG A 311 21.98 -24.23 5.70
CA ARG A 311 21.04 -23.92 6.79
C ARG A 311 19.69 -23.41 6.27
N ARG A 312 19.67 -22.57 5.23
CA ARG A 312 18.44 -21.98 4.69
C ARG A 312 17.52 -23.05 4.09
N LEU A 313 18.07 -24.02 3.36
CA LEU A 313 17.28 -25.14 2.84
C LEU A 313 16.66 -25.98 3.96
N ARG A 314 17.41 -26.22 5.06
CA ARG A 314 16.85 -26.93 6.23
C ARG A 314 15.70 -26.14 6.85
N GLU A 315 15.87 -24.81 7.03
CA GLU A 315 14.84 -23.95 7.56
C GLU A 315 13.57 -23.93 6.66
N VAL A 316 13.71 -23.89 5.33
CA VAL A 316 12.60 -24.00 4.38
C VAL A 316 11.86 -25.33 4.51
N ARG A 317 12.58 -26.45 4.67
CA ARG A 317 11.95 -27.76 4.93
C ARG A 317 11.14 -27.76 6.24
N GLU A 318 11.65 -27.14 7.30
CA GLU A 318 10.92 -26.97 8.56
C GLU A 318 9.68 -26.08 8.41
N ILE A 319 9.78 -24.97 7.65
CA ILE A 319 8.65 -24.10 7.32
C ILE A 319 7.57 -24.90 6.58
N SER A 320 7.94 -25.65 5.57
CA SER A 320 6.98 -26.51 4.82
C SER A 320 6.24 -27.47 5.75
N GLY A 321 6.94 -28.11 6.71
CA GLY A 321 6.33 -28.97 7.71
C GLY A 321 5.37 -28.23 8.66
N LYS A 322 5.65 -26.95 9.00
CA LYS A 322 4.75 -26.09 9.79
C LYS A 322 3.52 -25.68 8.99
N LEU A 323 3.68 -25.27 7.73
CA LEU A 323 2.57 -24.91 6.85
C LEU A 323 1.60 -26.08 6.62
N ALA A 324 2.11 -27.30 6.48
CA ALA A 324 1.29 -28.49 6.33
C ALA A 324 0.31 -28.70 7.52
N LYS A 325 0.66 -28.25 8.73
CA LYS A 325 -0.22 -28.31 9.91
C LYS A 325 -1.31 -27.23 9.91
N MET A 326 -1.15 -26.19 9.11
CA MET A 326 -2.02 -25.01 9.06
C MET A 326 -2.93 -24.96 7.83
N GLN A 327 -3.14 -26.05 7.11
CA GLN A 327 -3.94 -26.08 5.88
C GLN A 327 -5.36 -25.51 6.05
N LYS A 328 -5.96 -25.66 7.24
CA LYS A 328 -7.28 -25.10 7.56
C LYS A 328 -7.34 -23.57 7.50
N LEU A 329 -6.19 -22.92 7.63
CA LEU A 329 -6.05 -21.47 7.57
C LEU A 329 -6.23 -20.91 6.16
N ALA A 330 -6.00 -21.70 5.11
CA ALA A 330 -6.14 -21.25 3.73
C ALA A 330 -7.56 -20.71 3.45
N GLY A 331 -7.64 -19.56 2.80
CA GLY A 331 -8.87 -18.81 2.54
C GLY A 331 -9.44 -18.08 3.77
N SER A 332 -8.75 -18.06 4.92
CA SER A 332 -9.12 -17.19 6.05
C SER A 332 -8.74 -15.74 5.75
N ARG A 333 -9.45 -14.79 6.38
CA ARG A 333 -9.23 -13.36 6.17
C ARG A 333 -8.64 -12.71 7.42
N TYR A 334 -7.79 -11.71 7.22
CA TYR A 334 -7.29 -10.88 8.30
C TYR A 334 -8.43 -10.17 9.02
N CYS A 335 -8.33 -10.05 10.33
CA CYS A 335 -9.36 -9.44 11.16
C CYS A 335 -8.85 -8.16 11.80
N ALA A 336 -9.38 -7.02 11.37
CA ALA A 336 -9.11 -5.71 11.92
C ALA A 336 -10.41 -4.96 12.19
N LYS A 337 -10.47 -4.21 13.29
CA LYS A 337 -11.60 -3.34 13.64
C LYS A 337 -11.41 -1.90 13.20
N ILE A 338 -10.19 -1.55 12.83
CA ILE A 338 -9.82 -0.20 12.37
C ILE A 338 -9.16 -0.26 11.01
N ALA A 339 -9.33 0.83 10.25
CA ALA A 339 -8.58 0.99 9.01
C ALA A 339 -8.15 2.45 8.80
N VAL A 340 -7.05 2.62 8.02
CA VAL A 340 -6.69 3.90 7.43
C VAL A 340 -7.21 3.93 6.00
N VAL A 341 -8.00 4.95 5.70
CA VAL A 341 -8.54 5.20 4.37
C VAL A 341 -7.47 5.86 3.51
N LYS A 342 -7.34 5.40 2.28
CA LYS A 342 -6.46 5.92 1.24
C LYS A 342 -7.23 6.11 -0.05
N ASP A 343 -6.74 6.93 -0.94
CA ASP A 343 -7.17 7.01 -2.33
C ASP A 343 -6.01 7.48 -3.21
N TYR A 344 -6.08 7.16 -4.49
CA TYR A 344 -4.97 7.43 -5.41
C TYR A 344 -4.82 8.92 -5.73
N ASP A 345 -5.90 9.70 -5.78
CA ASP A 345 -5.80 11.15 -6.03
C ASP A 345 -5.01 11.85 -4.93
N ASN A 346 -5.27 11.51 -3.66
CA ASN A 346 -4.52 12.04 -2.52
C ASN A 346 -3.08 11.51 -2.48
N ILE A 347 -2.84 10.25 -2.83
CA ILE A 347 -1.47 9.69 -2.95
C ILE A 347 -0.67 10.46 -4.02
N TRP A 348 -1.27 10.76 -5.17
CA TRP A 348 -0.60 11.51 -6.24
C TRP A 348 -0.43 12.98 -5.89
N ASP A 349 -1.45 13.63 -5.30
CA ASP A 349 -1.36 15.01 -4.85
C ASP A 349 -0.26 15.20 -3.78
N ALA A 350 -0.12 14.26 -2.85
CA ALA A 350 0.95 14.30 -1.85
C ALA A 350 2.37 14.24 -2.47
N ARG A 351 2.53 13.70 -3.67
CA ARG A 351 3.81 13.76 -4.40
C ARG A 351 4.11 15.14 -4.95
N LEU A 352 3.09 15.96 -5.20
CA LEU A 352 3.17 17.27 -5.83
C LEU A 352 3.19 18.41 -4.80
N ASP A 353 2.38 18.28 -3.76
CA ASP A 353 2.19 19.29 -2.71
C ASP A 353 3.06 18.96 -1.48
N VAL A 354 4.04 19.80 -1.20
CA VAL A 354 4.99 19.58 -0.10
C VAL A 354 4.32 19.53 1.28
N TRP A 355 3.24 20.28 1.50
CA TRP A 355 2.51 20.25 2.77
C TRP A 355 1.68 18.99 2.89
N HIS A 356 0.98 18.59 1.82
CA HIS A 356 0.24 17.34 1.79
C HIS A 356 1.17 16.16 2.04
N ARG A 357 2.30 16.08 1.34
CA ARG A 357 3.30 15.02 1.52
C ARG A 357 3.76 14.88 2.96
N ARG A 358 4.11 16.00 3.62
CA ARG A 358 4.63 15.98 4.99
C ARG A 358 3.60 15.47 6.01
N VAL A 359 2.35 15.94 5.92
CA VAL A 359 1.31 15.49 6.85
C VAL A 359 0.94 14.03 6.60
N GLU A 360 0.90 13.61 5.33
CA GLU A 360 0.59 12.24 4.93
C GLU A 360 1.66 11.25 5.38
N GLU A 361 2.95 11.54 5.11
CA GLU A 361 4.08 10.71 5.53
C GLU A 361 4.13 10.55 7.06
N GLU A 362 3.95 11.65 7.80
CA GLU A 362 3.97 11.64 9.25
C GLU A 362 2.81 10.83 9.83
N SER A 363 1.60 11.08 9.38
CA SER A 363 0.41 10.41 9.92
C SER A 363 0.35 8.93 9.55
N GLN A 364 0.60 8.55 8.31
CA GLN A 364 0.57 7.14 7.90
C GLN A 364 1.60 6.29 8.63
N LYS A 365 2.82 6.80 8.75
CA LYS A 365 3.91 6.11 9.47
C LYS A 365 3.53 5.88 10.93
N ASN A 366 3.03 6.92 11.59
CA ASN A 366 2.79 6.88 13.03
C ASN A 366 1.49 6.16 13.41
N LEU A 367 0.42 6.27 12.62
CA LEU A 367 -0.79 5.47 12.82
C LEU A 367 -0.49 3.97 12.70
N PHE A 368 0.28 3.58 11.68
CA PHE A 368 0.70 2.19 11.52
C PHE A 368 1.59 1.74 12.68
N ALA A 369 2.61 2.53 13.05
CA ALA A 369 3.50 2.20 14.14
C ALA A 369 2.76 2.09 15.49
N ALA A 370 1.87 3.04 15.78
CA ALA A 370 1.03 2.99 16.98
C ALA A 370 0.16 1.73 17.05
N ALA A 371 -0.51 1.38 15.95
CA ALA A 371 -1.32 0.18 15.87
C ALA A 371 -0.48 -1.08 16.12
N GLN A 372 0.71 -1.15 15.52
CA GLN A 372 1.64 -2.26 15.72
C GLN A 372 2.13 -2.38 17.17
N LEU A 373 2.52 -1.26 17.79
CA LEU A 373 3.06 -1.24 19.16
C LEU A 373 2.00 -1.44 20.23
N THR A 374 0.74 -1.11 19.93
CA THR A 374 -0.41 -1.38 20.81
C THR A 374 -1.11 -2.70 20.53
N HIS A 375 -0.54 -3.57 19.70
CA HIS A 375 -1.13 -4.86 19.31
C HIS A 375 -2.56 -4.74 18.75
N THR A 376 -2.77 -3.71 17.93
CA THR A 376 -4.06 -3.39 17.31
C THR A 376 -4.00 -3.77 15.83
N PRO A 377 -4.59 -4.87 15.38
CA PRO A 377 -4.69 -5.19 13.96
C PRO A 377 -5.38 -4.06 13.20
N MET A 378 -4.77 -3.63 12.08
CA MET A 378 -5.23 -2.51 11.28
C MET A 378 -5.18 -2.85 9.79
N ASP A 379 -6.19 -2.41 9.04
CA ASP A 379 -6.24 -2.48 7.58
C ASP A 379 -5.94 -1.13 6.93
N PHE A 380 -5.65 -1.15 5.63
CA PHE A 380 -5.85 -0.04 4.73
C PHE A 380 -7.11 -0.29 3.89
N VAL A 381 -7.81 0.77 3.52
CA VAL A 381 -8.98 0.74 2.65
C VAL A 381 -8.82 1.79 1.57
N TYR A 382 -8.86 1.38 0.32
CA TYR A 382 -8.88 2.33 -0.80
C TYR A 382 -10.30 2.79 -1.08
N LEU A 383 -10.52 4.09 -0.94
CA LEU A 383 -11.80 4.73 -1.21
C LEU A 383 -11.85 5.16 -2.67
N THR A 384 -12.81 4.62 -3.39
CA THR A 384 -13.14 4.98 -4.77
C THR A 384 -14.62 5.29 -4.87
N GLU A 385 -15.06 5.81 -6.00
CA GLU A 385 -16.49 6.03 -6.29
C GLU A 385 -17.29 4.72 -6.41
N GLN A 386 -16.60 3.57 -6.56
CA GLN A 386 -17.19 2.23 -6.63
C GLN A 386 -17.18 1.49 -5.28
N THR A 387 -16.54 2.06 -4.25
CA THR A 387 -16.47 1.44 -2.93
C THR A 387 -17.87 1.25 -2.36
N ARG A 388 -18.16 0.04 -1.89
CA ARG A 388 -19.48 -0.28 -1.33
C ARG A 388 -19.52 -0.01 0.17
N GLN A 389 -20.70 0.34 0.68
CA GLN A 389 -20.92 0.63 2.09
C GLN A 389 -20.49 -0.53 3.01
N GLU A 390 -20.74 -1.78 2.59
CA GLU A 390 -20.39 -2.98 3.37
C GLU A 390 -18.87 -3.14 3.55
N GLU A 391 -18.08 -2.55 2.69
CA GLU A 391 -16.60 -2.57 2.79
C GLU A 391 -16.10 -1.66 3.91
N LEU A 392 -16.78 -0.55 4.14
CA LEU A 392 -16.49 0.37 5.23
C LEU A 392 -17.13 -0.09 6.54
N GLY A 393 -18.37 -0.58 6.48
CA GLY A 393 -19.18 -0.96 7.64
C GLY A 393 -18.62 -2.10 8.48
N LYS A 394 -17.60 -2.82 8.01
CA LYS A 394 -16.90 -3.85 8.81
C LYS A 394 -15.92 -3.26 9.84
N TYR A 395 -15.59 -1.98 9.74
CA TYR A 395 -14.69 -1.29 10.67
C TYR A 395 -15.46 -0.46 11.69
N GLU A 396 -15.00 -0.48 12.93
CA GLU A 396 -15.54 0.37 14.00
C GLU A 396 -15.02 1.81 13.88
N VAL A 397 -13.74 1.95 13.46
CA VAL A 397 -13.08 3.26 13.27
C VAL A 397 -12.36 3.31 11.94
N LEU A 398 -12.62 4.37 11.19
CA LEU A 398 -11.87 4.75 10.01
C LEU A 398 -11.04 6.01 10.30
N PHE A 399 -9.73 5.94 9.99
CA PHE A 399 -8.86 7.10 9.95
C PHE A 399 -8.68 7.53 8.49
N TYR A 400 -9.08 8.75 8.17
CA TYR A 400 -8.81 9.38 6.87
C TYR A 400 -8.11 10.71 7.12
N PRO A 401 -6.81 10.66 7.52
CA PRO A 401 -6.16 11.77 8.19
C PRO A 401 -6.01 13.03 7.33
N HIS A 402 -5.86 12.88 6.03
CA HIS A 402 -5.59 14.03 5.13
C HIS A 402 -6.27 13.82 3.78
N ALA A 403 -7.61 13.89 3.75
CA ALA A 403 -8.43 13.87 2.55
C ALA A 403 -8.39 15.24 1.84
N VAL A 404 -7.21 15.67 1.38
CA VAL A 404 -6.99 16.99 0.78
C VAL A 404 -7.86 17.18 -0.46
N ILE A 405 -7.85 16.19 -1.37
CA ILE A 405 -8.82 16.09 -2.47
C ILE A 405 -10.00 15.28 -1.97
N LEU A 406 -11.18 15.87 -2.01
CA LEU A 406 -12.41 15.24 -1.59
C LEU A 406 -13.51 15.43 -2.64
N THR A 407 -14.17 14.33 -3.04
CA THR A 407 -15.31 14.36 -3.98
C THR A 407 -16.62 14.23 -3.23
N LYS A 408 -17.70 14.66 -3.89
CA LYS A 408 -19.04 14.58 -3.32
C LYS A 408 -19.46 13.12 -3.08
N GLU A 409 -19.17 12.24 -4.04
CA GLU A 409 -19.48 10.82 -3.98
C GLU A 409 -18.78 10.12 -2.83
N ARG A 410 -17.48 10.38 -2.64
CA ARG A 410 -16.71 9.86 -1.49
C ARG A 410 -17.26 10.39 -0.17
N MET A 411 -17.65 11.67 -0.14
CA MET A 411 -18.20 12.29 1.06
C MET A 411 -19.57 11.68 1.44
N GLU A 412 -20.47 11.45 0.47
CA GLU A 412 -21.77 10.81 0.69
C GLU A 412 -21.60 9.40 1.28
N LEU A 413 -20.61 8.64 0.81
CA LEU A 413 -20.28 7.31 1.34
C LEU A 413 -19.80 7.38 2.80
N LEU A 414 -18.92 8.34 3.12
CA LEU A 414 -18.41 8.56 4.47
C LEU A 414 -19.51 9.03 5.43
N GLU A 415 -20.39 9.93 4.99
CA GLU A 415 -21.55 10.38 5.76
C GLU A 415 -22.49 9.22 6.10
N LYS A 416 -22.74 8.34 5.13
CA LYS A 416 -23.56 7.13 5.36
C LYS A 416 -22.90 6.20 6.36
N TYR A 417 -21.59 5.95 6.24
CA TYR A 417 -20.85 5.13 7.20
C TYR A 417 -20.99 5.67 8.63
N VAL A 418 -20.81 6.98 8.83
CA VAL A 418 -20.95 7.60 10.15
C VAL A 418 -22.41 7.58 10.62
N ALA A 419 -23.37 7.90 9.73
CA ALA A 419 -24.79 7.88 10.08
C ALA A 419 -25.27 6.51 10.59
N GLU A 420 -24.70 5.42 10.08
CA GLU A 420 -24.99 4.03 10.47
C GLU A 420 -24.24 3.58 11.74
N GLY A 421 -23.43 4.44 12.36
CA GLY A 421 -22.80 4.17 13.67
C GLY A 421 -21.27 4.11 13.66
N GLY A 422 -20.64 4.25 12.48
CA GLY A 422 -19.18 4.26 12.34
C GLY A 422 -18.53 5.49 12.99
N ILE A 423 -17.27 5.37 13.33
CA ILE A 423 -16.43 6.47 13.81
C ILE A 423 -15.45 6.84 12.70
N LEU A 424 -15.48 8.09 12.24
CA LEU A 424 -14.53 8.64 11.28
C LEU A 424 -13.62 9.65 11.94
N VAL A 425 -12.31 9.53 11.74
CA VAL A 425 -11.31 10.49 12.20
C VAL A 425 -10.65 11.13 10.99
N MET A 426 -10.89 12.41 10.78
CA MET A 426 -10.25 13.24 9.75
C MET A 426 -9.20 14.14 10.40
N GLY A 427 -8.23 14.59 9.63
CA GLY A 427 -7.14 15.44 10.12
C GLY A 427 -6.97 16.69 9.28
N CYS A 428 -5.94 17.46 9.60
CA CYS A 428 -5.67 18.74 8.96
C CYS A 428 -5.58 18.63 7.42
N ARG A 429 -5.88 19.74 6.75
CA ARG A 429 -5.94 19.89 5.28
C ARG A 429 -7.02 19.06 4.57
N THR A 430 -7.95 18.46 5.29
CA THR A 430 -9.10 17.77 4.67
C THR A 430 -9.98 18.74 3.91
N GLY A 431 -10.38 18.38 2.67
CA GLY A 431 -11.32 19.16 1.85
C GLY A 431 -10.77 20.47 1.27
N TYR A 432 -9.45 20.61 1.18
CA TYR A 432 -8.80 21.81 0.64
C TYR A 432 -8.85 21.90 -0.89
N LYS A 433 -8.99 20.77 -1.59
CA LYS A 433 -8.95 20.70 -3.04
C LYS A 433 -10.12 19.89 -3.63
N ASP A 434 -10.50 20.28 -4.84
CA ASP A 434 -11.45 19.54 -5.68
C ASP A 434 -10.75 18.39 -6.44
N SER A 435 -11.52 17.63 -7.24
CA SER A 435 -11.02 16.50 -8.06
C SER A 435 -9.97 16.90 -9.11
N ASN A 436 -9.86 18.17 -9.47
CA ASN A 436 -8.83 18.70 -10.36
C ASN A 436 -7.58 19.20 -9.59
N GLY A 437 -7.55 19.06 -8.26
CA GLY A 437 -6.49 19.58 -7.43
C GLY A 437 -6.53 21.10 -7.23
N ARG A 438 -7.65 21.78 -7.56
CA ARG A 438 -7.85 23.22 -7.34
C ARG A 438 -8.32 23.46 -5.91
N CYS A 439 -7.87 24.57 -5.31
CA CYS A 439 -8.41 24.97 -4.03
C CYS A 439 -9.93 25.21 -4.12
N VAL A 440 -10.68 24.69 -3.14
CA VAL A 440 -12.11 24.97 -3.03
C VAL A 440 -12.34 26.45 -2.69
N MET A 441 -13.45 27.00 -3.17
CA MET A 441 -13.84 28.39 -2.91
C MET A 441 -14.81 28.53 -1.74
N ASP A 442 -15.21 27.41 -1.15
CA ASP A 442 -16.06 27.35 0.04
C ASP A 442 -15.24 27.52 1.32
N HIS A 443 -15.91 27.78 2.43
CA HIS A 443 -15.29 27.73 3.76
C HIS A 443 -14.70 26.33 4.01
N LEU A 444 -13.46 26.29 4.52
CA LEU A 444 -12.82 25.01 4.85
C LEU A 444 -13.47 24.36 6.08
N PRO A 445 -13.59 23.06 6.15
CA PRO A 445 -13.03 22.03 5.27
C PRO A 445 -13.94 21.62 4.09
N GLY A 446 -14.63 22.54 3.46
CA GLY A 446 -15.43 22.31 2.25
C GLY A 446 -16.52 21.26 2.47
N LEU A 447 -16.53 20.21 1.65
CA LEU A 447 -17.52 19.13 1.72
C LEU A 447 -17.56 18.42 3.08
N ALA A 448 -16.46 18.42 3.85
CA ALA A 448 -16.40 17.74 5.13
C ALA A 448 -17.02 18.55 6.29
N ALA A 449 -17.31 19.86 6.10
CA ALA A 449 -17.78 20.74 7.16
C ALA A 449 -19.08 20.23 7.84
N ARG A 450 -20.04 19.74 7.05
CA ARG A 450 -21.32 19.21 7.56
C ARG A 450 -21.13 17.99 8.44
N LEU A 451 -20.32 17.02 7.99
CA LEU A 451 -20.08 15.78 8.72
C LEU A 451 -19.29 16.02 10.01
N THR A 452 -18.22 16.82 9.92
CA THR A 452 -17.31 17.07 11.04
C THR A 452 -17.83 18.14 12.00
N GLY A 453 -18.81 18.95 11.57
CA GLY A 453 -19.34 20.09 12.35
C GLY A 453 -18.30 21.19 12.58
N THR A 454 -17.34 21.33 11.66
CA THR A 454 -16.14 22.13 11.81
C THR A 454 -16.02 23.17 10.71
N ASP A 455 -15.60 24.39 11.05
CA ASP A 455 -15.04 25.41 10.18
C ASP A 455 -13.56 25.61 10.51
N ILE A 456 -12.77 26.08 9.53
CA ILE A 456 -11.33 26.34 9.68
C ILE A 456 -11.07 27.81 9.30
N PRO A 457 -11.20 28.74 10.24
CA PRO A 457 -10.98 30.16 9.98
C PRO A 457 -9.52 30.52 9.73
N GLU A 458 -8.58 29.73 10.23
CA GLU A 458 -7.15 29.96 10.07
C GLU A 458 -6.36 28.64 10.10
N TYR A 459 -5.18 28.64 9.50
CA TYR A 459 -4.26 27.49 9.51
C TYR A 459 -2.81 27.94 9.45
N SER A 460 -1.89 27.11 9.94
CA SER A 460 -0.47 27.39 9.92
C SER A 460 0.37 26.13 9.73
N PHE A 461 1.48 26.28 9.02
CA PHE A 461 2.55 25.30 9.01
C PHE A 461 3.36 25.41 10.31
N VAL A 462 3.68 24.28 10.93
CA VAL A 462 4.57 24.24 12.09
C VAL A 462 6.01 24.31 11.59
N ALA A 463 6.64 25.45 11.77
CA ALA A 463 8.02 25.66 11.32
C ALA A 463 9.02 24.88 12.20
N PRO A 464 10.14 24.38 11.62
CA PRO A 464 11.13 23.62 12.38
C PRO A 464 11.75 24.36 13.57
N ASP A 465 11.76 25.70 13.55
CA ASP A 465 12.28 26.56 14.61
C ASP A 465 11.22 26.90 15.69
N GLU A 466 9.95 26.63 15.44
CA GLU A 466 8.89 26.74 16.47
C GLU A 466 8.91 25.59 17.47
N GLY A 467 9.63 24.50 17.17
CA GLY A 467 9.61 23.28 17.96
C GLY A 467 8.32 22.49 17.79
N THR A 468 7.91 21.79 18.85
CA THR A 468 6.70 20.96 18.84
C THR A 468 5.51 21.79 19.33
N VAL A 469 4.43 21.83 18.53
CA VAL A 469 3.14 22.33 18.98
C VAL A 469 2.35 21.16 19.58
N GLU A 470 1.85 21.33 20.80
CA GLU A 470 1.04 20.34 21.48
C GLU A 470 -0.43 20.76 21.53
N MET A 471 -1.30 19.79 21.69
CA MET A 471 -2.68 19.97 22.13
C MET A 471 -2.96 19.17 23.39
N GLU A 472 -4.00 19.54 24.13
CA GLU A 472 -4.48 18.82 25.30
C GLU A 472 -5.89 18.28 25.08
N TRP A 473 -6.09 16.99 25.40
CA TRP A 473 -7.38 16.29 25.36
C TRP A 473 -7.62 15.55 26.69
N ASP A 474 -8.56 16.03 27.51
CA ASP A 474 -8.88 15.46 28.83
C ASP A 474 -7.64 15.27 29.72
N GLY A 475 -6.78 16.28 29.78
CA GLY A 475 -5.55 16.27 30.59
C GLY A 475 -4.37 15.50 30.02
N GLU A 476 -4.52 14.84 28.87
CA GLU A 476 -3.42 14.21 28.15
C GLU A 476 -2.91 15.15 27.06
N ARG A 477 -1.61 15.47 27.10
CA ARG A 477 -0.93 16.27 26.07
C ARG A 477 -0.37 15.39 24.96
N MET A 478 -0.49 15.88 23.74
CA MET A 478 -0.01 15.18 22.55
C MET A 478 0.40 16.17 21.46
N GLU A 479 1.29 15.75 20.59
CA GLU A 479 1.78 16.54 19.47
C GLU A 479 0.69 16.77 18.41
N ALA A 480 0.53 18.02 17.95
CA ALA A 480 -0.18 18.40 16.74
C ALA A 480 0.87 18.73 15.66
N ALA A 481 1.37 17.68 14.98
CA ALA A 481 2.57 17.76 14.16
C ALA A 481 2.36 18.47 12.82
N VAL A 482 3.42 19.05 12.28
CA VAL A 482 3.64 19.47 10.89
C VAL A 482 2.78 20.63 10.42
N PHE A 483 1.48 20.59 10.58
CA PHE A 483 0.51 21.58 10.07
C PHE A 483 -0.68 21.64 11.01
N ASN A 484 -1.14 22.84 11.34
CA ASN A 484 -2.25 23.02 12.26
C ASN A 484 -3.40 23.81 11.62
N ASP A 485 -4.58 23.20 11.57
CA ASP A 485 -5.85 23.86 11.30
C ASP A 485 -6.43 24.36 12.62
N ILE A 486 -6.70 25.64 12.74
CA ILE A 486 -7.39 26.23 13.88
C ILE A 486 -8.89 26.07 13.65
N LEU A 487 -9.57 25.39 14.58
CA LEU A 487 -10.92 24.91 14.37
C LEU A 487 -11.98 25.80 15.04
N ALA A 488 -13.16 25.84 14.43
CA ALA A 488 -14.36 26.45 15.06
C ALA A 488 -15.55 25.47 14.90
N PRO A 489 -16.29 25.18 16.02
CA PRO A 489 -17.48 24.33 15.92
C PRO A 489 -18.64 25.10 15.26
N VAL A 490 -19.30 24.50 14.26
CA VAL A 490 -20.41 25.11 13.50
C VAL A 490 -21.71 24.31 13.55
N SER A 491 -21.76 23.26 14.36
CA SER A 491 -22.95 22.42 14.56
C SER A 491 -23.33 22.37 16.04
N ASP A 492 -24.62 22.30 16.34
CA ASP A 492 -25.13 22.15 17.74
C ASP A 492 -24.69 20.82 18.37
N THR A 493 -24.34 19.84 17.57
CA THR A 493 -23.85 18.52 17.99
C THR A 493 -22.32 18.43 18.07
N ALA A 494 -21.61 19.44 17.55
CA ALA A 494 -20.15 19.52 17.63
C ALA A 494 -19.69 19.92 19.04
N ARG A 495 -18.61 19.28 19.49
CA ARG A 495 -17.98 19.55 20.79
C ARG A 495 -16.48 19.69 20.62
N VAL A 496 -15.90 20.73 21.17
CA VAL A 496 -14.46 20.87 21.30
C VAL A 496 -13.99 19.89 22.36
N LEU A 497 -13.09 19.01 22.01
CA LEU A 497 -12.51 18.01 22.89
C LEU A 497 -11.07 18.35 23.29
N GLY A 498 -10.37 19.13 22.47
CA GLY A 498 -8.98 19.51 22.74
C GLY A 498 -8.65 20.88 22.17
N THR A 499 -7.68 21.55 22.82
CA THR A 499 -7.19 22.88 22.45
C THR A 499 -5.67 22.86 22.29
N TYR A 500 -5.15 23.76 21.46
CA TYR A 500 -3.70 23.94 21.31
C TYR A 500 -3.07 24.49 22.58
N CYS A 501 -1.87 24.00 22.90
CA CYS A 501 -1.11 24.44 24.10
C CYS A 501 0.05 25.38 23.77
N GLY A 502 0.32 25.63 22.49
CA GLY A 502 1.46 26.44 22.07
C GLY A 502 1.19 27.25 20.82
N SER A 503 2.19 28.01 20.38
CA SER A 503 2.13 28.99 19.29
C SER A 503 1.19 30.17 19.57
N TYR A 504 0.98 31.07 18.59
CA TYR A 504 0.12 32.26 18.74
C TYR A 504 -1.37 31.92 18.84
N TYR A 505 -1.76 30.69 18.51
CA TYR A 505 -3.14 30.19 18.62
C TYR A 505 -3.37 29.27 19.84
N ALA A 506 -2.52 29.38 20.87
CA ALA A 506 -2.72 28.65 22.13
C ALA A 506 -4.10 28.94 22.74
N GLY A 507 -4.83 27.92 23.13
CA GLY A 507 -6.19 27.99 23.65
C GLY A 507 -7.28 27.80 22.58
N GLU A 508 -6.96 27.91 21.30
CA GLU A 508 -7.90 27.67 20.21
C GLU A 508 -8.19 26.16 20.02
N PRO A 509 -9.39 25.81 19.51
CA PRO A 509 -9.75 24.42 19.29
C PRO A 509 -8.81 23.68 18.31
N ALA A 510 -8.36 22.49 18.72
CA ALA A 510 -7.48 21.60 17.98
C ALA A 510 -8.14 20.26 17.63
N LEU A 511 -9.20 19.89 18.34
CA LEU A 511 -9.95 18.65 18.13
C LEU A 511 -11.44 18.89 18.35
N ILE A 512 -12.23 18.59 17.33
CA ILE A 512 -13.70 18.64 17.39
C ILE A 512 -14.26 17.24 17.14
N CYS A 513 -15.31 16.89 17.89
CA CYS A 513 -16.13 15.69 17.66
C CYS A 513 -17.57 16.11 17.39
N ASN A 514 -18.11 15.68 16.26
CA ASN A 514 -19.50 15.90 15.90
C ASN A 514 -20.28 14.58 15.93
N ARG A 515 -21.51 14.60 16.43
CA ARG A 515 -22.46 13.48 16.29
C ARG A 515 -23.20 13.63 14.97
N PHE A 516 -23.20 12.55 14.20
CA PHE A 516 -23.88 12.52 12.91
C PHE A 516 -24.62 11.17 12.76
N GLY A 517 -25.95 11.20 12.73
CA GLY A 517 -26.73 9.97 12.83
C GLY A 517 -26.44 9.20 14.12
N SER A 518 -26.11 7.93 14.01
CA SER A 518 -25.76 7.07 15.15
C SER A 518 -24.27 7.06 15.49
N GLY A 519 -23.42 7.64 14.62
CA GLY A 519 -21.96 7.62 14.75
C GLY A 519 -21.36 8.97 15.14
N LYS A 520 -20.04 9.08 14.93
CA LYS A 520 -19.24 10.26 15.29
C LYS A 520 -18.20 10.55 14.22
N ALA A 521 -18.02 11.82 13.91
CA ALA A 521 -16.91 12.31 13.12
C ALA A 521 -15.99 13.18 13.98
N TYR A 522 -14.70 12.90 13.94
CA TYR A 522 -13.66 13.68 14.60
C TYR A 522 -12.89 14.48 13.55
N TYR A 523 -12.60 15.73 13.85
CA TYR A 523 -11.63 16.51 13.08
C TYR A 523 -10.47 16.89 14.01
N PHE A 524 -9.27 16.41 13.68
CA PHE A 524 -8.03 16.74 14.36
C PHE A 524 -7.23 17.76 13.55
N GLY A 525 -6.93 18.90 14.12
CA GLY A 525 -6.27 20.00 13.42
C GLY A 525 -4.78 19.77 13.09
N GLY A 526 -4.17 18.66 13.50
CA GLY A 526 -2.77 18.35 13.26
C GLY A 526 -2.53 17.08 12.45
N ALA A 527 -1.26 16.78 12.14
CA ALA A 527 -0.83 15.45 11.71
C ALA A 527 -0.55 14.56 12.93
N PHE A 528 -0.68 13.25 12.74
CA PHE A 528 -0.52 12.28 13.82
C PHE A 528 0.96 11.95 14.08
N GLY A 529 1.50 12.44 15.22
CA GLY A 529 2.70 11.91 15.82
C GLY A 529 2.46 10.51 16.44
N LEU A 530 3.52 9.80 16.84
CA LEU A 530 3.39 8.44 17.37
C LEU A 530 2.54 8.39 18.65
N ASP A 531 2.81 9.26 19.60
CA ASP A 531 2.08 9.28 20.88
C ASP A 531 0.64 9.77 20.67
N THR A 532 0.42 10.73 19.77
CA THR A 532 -0.92 11.19 19.35
C THR A 532 -1.73 10.01 18.82
N ALA A 533 -1.18 9.22 17.91
CA ALA A 533 -1.84 8.04 17.36
C ALA A 533 -2.16 7.01 18.46
N ARG A 534 -1.24 6.75 19.39
CA ARG A 534 -1.48 5.84 20.54
C ARG A 534 -2.62 6.33 21.44
N ILE A 535 -2.67 7.63 21.72
CA ILE A 535 -3.72 8.25 22.56
C ILE A 535 -5.08 8.12 21.86
N PHE A 536 -5.15 8.41 20.53
CA PHE A 536 -6.39 8.23 19.79
C PHE A 536 -6.88 6.78 19.83
N LEU A 537 -6.03 5.78 19.56
CA LEU A 537 -6.41 4.37 19.63
C LEU A 537 -6.95 3.99 21.01
N LYS A 538 -6.31 4.49 22.09
CA LYS A 538 -6.75 4.27 23.49
C LYS A 538 -8.10 4.93 23.77
N LYS A 539 -8.25 6.25 23.46
CA LYS A 539 -9.47 7.02 23.76
C LYS A 539 -10.67 6.58 22.91
N LEU A 540 -10.45 6.06 21.72
CA LEU A 540 -11.49 5.47 20.89
C LEU A 540 -11.84 4.02 21.30
N GLY A 541 -11.10 3.44 22.25
CA GLY A 541 -11.38 2.11 22.80
C GLY A 541 -11.02 0.94 21.89
N VAL A 542 -10.18 1.16 20.89
CA VAL A 542 -9.82 0.14 19.89
C VAL A 542 -8.42 -0.45 20.04
N ALA A 543 -7.63 0.07 21.00
CA ALA A 543 -6.30 -0.45 21.27
C ALA A 543 -6.35 -1.86 21.88
N ASN A 544 -5.47 -2.75 21.41
CA ASN A 544 -5.28 -4.11 21.94
C ASN A 544 -6.58 -4.93 22.08
N PRO A 545 -7.32 -5.18 20.99
CA PRO A 545 -8.62 -5.87 21.06
C PRO A 545 -8.55 -7.31 21.57
N TYR A 546 -7.37 -7.93 21.55
CA TYR A 546 -7.12 -9.27 22.07
C TYR A 546 -6.45 -9.28 23.46
N GLY A 547 -6.38 -8.14 24.13
CA GLY A 547 -5.78 -7.98 25.45
C GLY A 547 -6.42 -8.80 26.58
N ASN A 548 -7.67 -9.25 26.39
CA ASN A 548 -8.37 -10.19 27.28
C ASN A 548 -7.88 -11.64 27.13
N ARG A 549 -7.23 -12.00 26.03
CA ARG A 549 -6.71 -13.36 25.73
C ARG A 549 -5.20 -13.47 25.93
N ILE A 550 -4.45 -12.41 25.51
CA ILE A 550 -3.00 -12.43 25.49
C ILE A 550 -2.42 -11.06 25.87
N THR A 551 -1.32 -11.08 26.60
CA THR A 551 -0.44 -9.93 26.77
C THR A 551 0.93 -10.27 26.16
N ALA A 552 1.45 -9.38 25.33
CA ALA A 552 2.74 -9.53 24.65
C ALA A 552 3.57 -8.25 24.79
N PRO A 553 4.92 -8.35 24.79
CA PRO A 553 5.78 -7.17 24.78
C PRO A 553 5.71 -6.45 23.41
N GLU A 554 6.03 -5.17 23.38
CA GLU A 554 5.98 -4.32 22.17
C GLU A 554 6.78 -4.89 20.97
N CYS A 555 7.81 -5.69 21.21
CA CYS A 555 8.58 -6.33 20.15
C CYS A 555 7.82 -7.45 19.42
N CYS A 556 6.66 -7.84 19.90
CA CYS A 556 5.80 -8.84 19.26
C CYS A 556 4.71 -8.16 18.44
N GLU A 557 4.33 -8.77 17.33
CA GLU A 557 3.12 -8.45 16.58
C GLU A 557 2.02 -9.45 16.92
N ILE A 558 0.80 -8.95 17.08
CA ILE A 558 -0.41 -9.76 17.14
C ILE A 558 -1.17 -9.57 15.84
N ALA A 559 -1.43 -10.68 15.14
CA ALA A 559 -2.25 -10.70 13.95
C ALA A 559 -3.30 -11.80 14.07
N VAL A 560 -4.48 -11.60 13.52
CA VAL A 560 -5.56 -12.58 13.59
C VAL A 560 -6.17 -12.78 12.21
N ARG A 561 -6.37 -14.05 11.83
CA ARG A 561 -7.15 -14.44 10.66
C ARG A 561 -8.37 -15.24 11.09
N THR A 562 -9.48 -15.11 10.35
CA THR A 562 -10.75 -15.78 10.68
C THR A 562 -11.35 -16.48 9.46
N LYS A 563 -12.03 -17.62 9.69
CA LYS A 563 -12.78 -18.36 8.68
C LYS A 563 -13.90 -19.15 9.33
N GLY A 564 -15.16 -18.86 8.97
CA GLY A 564 -16.31 -19.67 9.40
C GLY A 564 -16.48 -19.79 10.92
N GLY A 565 -16.05 -18.79 11.71
CA GLY A 565 -16.10 -18.81 13.17
C GLY A 565 -14.80 -19.26 13.85
N ASP A 566 -13.92 -19.97 13.15
CA ASP A 566 -12.56 -20.29 13.63
C ASP A 566 -11.66 -19.05 13.53
N GLY A 567 -10.84 -18.81 14.54
CA GLY A 567 -9.82 -17.78 14.58
C GLY A 567 -8.41 -18.36 14.71
N PHE A 568 -7.45 -17.69 14.10
CA PHE A 568 -6.04 -18.04 14.13
C PHE A 568 -5.26 -16.82 14.59
N LEU A 569 -4.79 -16.84 15.83
CA LEU A 569 -4.04 -15.76 16.45
C LEU A 569 -2.53 -16.03 16.30
N PHE A 570 -1.86 -15.17 15.57
CA PHE A 570 -0.41 -15.20 15.37
C PHE A 570 0.26 -14.29 16.38
N VAL A 571 1.38 -14.76 16.93
CA VAL A 571 2.30 -13.98 17.74
C VAL A 571 3.69 -14.07 17.11
N LEU A 572 4.21 -12.95 16.64
CA LEU A 572 5.45 -12.86 15.88
C LEU A 572 6.48 -12.05 16.68
N ASN A 573 7.56 -12.67 17.13
CA ASN A 573 8.63 -11.98 17.87
C ASN A 573 9.71 -11.47 16.91
N TYR A 574 9.79 -10.15 16.70
CA TYR A 574 10.80 -9.53 15.83
C TYR A 574 12.14 -9.23 16.55
N ALA A 575 12.23 -9.49 17.84
CA ALA A 575 13.45 -9.23 18.59
C ALA A 575 14.51 -10.34 18.40
N ASP A 576 15.78 -9.93 18.38
CA ASP A 576 16.94 -10.84 18.44
C ASP A 576 17.20 -11.34 19.89
N ARG A 577 16.12 -11.54 20.62
CA ARG A 577 16.11 -12.06 22.01
C ARG A 577 14.79 -12.79 22.27
N LYS A 578 14.81 -13.59 23.35
CA LYS A 578 13.57 -14.22 23.82
C LYS A 578 12.55 -13.18 24.25
N ALA A 579 11.28 -13.48 24.02
CA ALA A 579 10.12 -12.70 24.46
C ALA A 579 9.19 -13.58 25.28
N ALA A 580 8.72 -13.07 26.41
CA ALA A 580 7.72 -13.76 27.22
C ALA A 580 6.33 -13.17 26.91
N ILE A 581 5.39 -14.02 26.58
CA ILE A 581 3.97 -13.67 26.41
C ILE A 581 3.16 -14.30 27.54
N GLN A 582 2.04 -13.69 27.89
CA GLN A 582 1.13 -14.20 28.92
C GLN A 582 -0.21 -14.57 28.28
N LEU A 583 -0.52 -15.86 28.24
CA LEU A 583 -1.83 -16.36 27.84
C LEU A 583 -2.77 -16.31 29.05
N LYS A 584 -3.93 -15.70 28.87
CA LYS A 584 -4.95 -15.55 29.92
C LYS A 584 -5.96 -16.70 29.94
N GLU A 585 -5.90 -17.55 28.94
CA GLU A 585 -6.67 -18.78 28.80
C GLU A 585 -5.82 -19.86 28.12
N GLY A 586 -6.16 -21.11 28.32
CA GLY A 586 -5.48 -22.20 27.64
C GLY A 586 -5.87 -22.25 26.16
N MET A 587 -4.89 -22.19 25.26
CA MET A 587 -5.06 -22.21 23.81
C MET A 587 -4.26 -23.34 23.15
N GLU A 588 -4.78 -23.88 22.05
CA GLU A 588 -4.08 -24.88 21.22
C GLU A 588 -3.07 -24.16 20.32
N GLU A 589 -1.78 -24.50 20.47
CA GLU A 589 -0.70 -24.01 19.60
C GLU A 589 -0.54 -24.94 18.40
N LEU A 590 -0.84 -24.46 17.19
CA LEU A 590 -1.01 -25.29 15.99
C LEU A 590 0.32 -25.83 15.44
N LEU A 591 1.44 -25.14 15.63
CA LEU A 591 2.74 -25.54 15.07
C LEU A 591 3.32 -26.76 15.81
N CYS A 592 3.07 -26.88 17.13
CA CYS A 592 3.51 -28.03 17.92
C CYS A 592 2.39 -28.98 18.32
N GLY A 593 1.10 -28.58 18.17
CA GLY A 593 -0.07 -29.38 18.54
C GLY A 593 -0.25 -29.55 20.05
N ARG A 594 0.21 -28.58 20.84
CA ARG A 594 0.11 -28.61 22.32
C ARG A 594 -0.80 -27.51 22.82
N ARG A 595 -1.48 -27.79 23.95
CA ARG A 595 -2.19 -26.75 24.70
C ARG A 595 -1.18 -25.98 25.56
N GLU A 596 -1.19 -24.66 25.46
CA GLU A 596 -0.35 -23.76 26.23
C GLU A 596 -1.23 -22.81 27.06
N GLU A 597 -0.79 -22.42 28.25
CA GLU A 597 -1.48 -21.51 29.17
C GLU A 597 -0.46 -20.78 30.06
N GLY A 598 -0.79 -19.60 30.56
CA GLY A 598 0.09 -18.83 31.43
C GLY A 598 1.27 -18.22 30.68
N THR A 599 2.44 -18.20 31.31
CA THR A 599 3.65 -17.59 30.70
C THR A 599 4.28 -18.55 29.69
N VAL A 600 4.38 -18.08 28.43
CA VAL A 600 5.05 -18.81 27.35
C VAL A 600 6.26 -18.01 26.88
N VAL A 601 7.43 -18.65 26.84
CA VAL A 601 8.66 -18.03 26.34
C VAL A 601 8.87 -18.40 24.89
N MET A 602 8.90 -17.39 24.04
CA MET A 602 9.23 -17.50 22.61
C MET A 602 10.72 -17.27 22.41
N ASP A 603 11.33 -18.04 21.51
CA ASP A 603 12.71 -17.79 21.09
C ASP A 603 12.82 -16.48 20.28
N LYS A 604 14.05 -16.03 20.05
CA LYS A 604 14.34 -14.95 19.10
C LYS A 604 13.79 -15.31 17.72
N TYR A 605 13.17 -14.34 17.04
CA TYR A 605 12.47 -14.57 15.76
C TYR A 605 11.41 -15.69 15.83
N GLY A 606 10.93 -15.98 17.04
CA GLY A 606 9.96 -17.05 17.29
C GLY A 606 8.55 -16.70 16.79
N VAL A 607 7.83 -17.74 16.42
CA VAL A 607 6.43 -17.64 15.97
C VAL A 607 5.56 -18.61 16.75
N LYS A 608 4.40 -18.15 17.14
CA LYS A 608 3.31 -18.98 17.70
C LYS A 608 2.03 -18.73 16.91
N VAL A 609 1.23 -19.78 16.74
CA VAL A 609 -0.09 -19.70 16.12
C VAL A 609 -1.10 -20.43 16.97
N TYR A 610 -2.03 -19.71 17.55
CA TYR A 610 -3.05 -20.27 18.43
C TYR A 610 -4.40 -20.35 17.74
N LYS A 611 -5.11 -21.47 17.96
CA LYS A 611 -6.53 -21.56 17.61
C LYS A 611 -7.35 -20.81 18.67
N ILE A 612 -8.23 -19.91 18.21
CA ILE A 612 -9.18 -19.18 19.05
C ILE A 612 -10.59 -19.34 18.51
N GLU A 613 -11.55 -19.53 19.41
CA GLU A 613 -12.98 -19.59 19.07
C GLU A 613 -13.62 -18.20 19.20
N ASN A 614 -14.70 -17.96 18.46
CA ASN A 614 -15.47 -16.70 18.49
C ASN A 614 -14.65 -15.44 18.21
N ALA A 615 -13.63 -15.52 17.36
CA ALA A 615 -12.76 -14.37 17.02
C ALA A 615 -13.51 -13.17 16.42
N ALA A 616 -14.70 -13.38 15.86
CA ALA A 616 -15.56 -12.32 15.31
C ALA A 616 -16.38 -11.55 16.39
N LYS A 617 -16.37 -12.01 17.63
CA LYS A 617 -17.12 -11.38 18.76
C LYS A 617 -16.20 -10.70 19.78
N SER A 618 -14.88 -10.74 19.56
CA SER A 618 -13.89 -10.11 20.46
C SER A 618 -13.57 -8.69 20.03
#